data_367c7e9398cad06ea7c161ba6fc8047d
#
_entry.id   367c7e9398cad06ea7c161ba6fc8047d
#
_cell.length_a   1.000
_cell.length_b   1.000
_cell.length_c   1.000
_cell.angle_alpha   90.00
_cell.angle_beta   90.00
_cell.angle_gamma   90.00
#
_symmetry.space_group_name_H-M   'P 1'
#
loop_
_entity.id
_entity.type
_entity.pdbx_description
1 polymer ?
#
loop_
_entity_poly.entity_id
_entity_poly.type
_entity_poly.pdbx_seq_one_letter_code
_entity_poly.pdbx_strand_id
1 'polypeptide(L)'
;MKRLSIVLLCAALAGCTMPRGAALQSEIMSSSGTETRDFAHYRIDRATLSRLAGWPEAKHAQTENLWLQGGRGGAGQLLAAGDSVSIAVWENGENKLLTTDAAPSVELHKTRVGANGTVFVPYIGEVPVAGLSPQRARARIEERLTPLIPAAQVQLEAEPGRANSVDLIGGVAHPGNYPMQDRSLTALGLVSLGGGPRAELRNPQIRLLRGSQVFDTSLAALLDAPQTDVGLRGGDKLIVREDPRYFLALGASGKEELIPFTKDRVTALEAVTMAGGISDTRANPRGLLILREYPASAVRADGAGGPTHERVIFSIDLTSSDGLFSAQNFDIAPRDLVLATESGATSLRTMLGLIGASVGVSNAVSN
;
A
#
# COMPACT_ATOMS: atom_id res chain seq x y z
N MET A 1 47.76 -51.49 -15.00
CA MET A 1 47.20 -50.45 -15.86
C MET A 1 45.78 -50.02 -15.43
N LYS A 2 44.82 -50.92 -15.16
CA LYS A 2 43.44 -50.56 -14.77
C LYS A 2 43.31 -49.70 -13.50
N ARG A 3 44.19 -49.91 -12.46
CA ARG A 3 44.19 -49.11 -11.23
C ARG A 3 44.69 -47.67 -11.44
N LEU A 4 45.63 -47.46 -12.35
CA LEU A 4 46.18 -46.13 -12.66
C LEU A 4 45.14 -45.28 -13.45
N SER A 5 44.38 -45.91 -14.34
CA SER A 5 43.30 -45.24 -15.09
C SER A 5 42.15 -44.79 -14.19
N ILE A 6 41.82 -45.55 -13.14
CA ILE A 6 40.79 -45.18 -12.17
C ILE A 6 41.25 -43.98 -11.33
N VAL A 7 42.48 -43.94 -10.90
CA VAL A 7 43.06 -42.83 -10.13
C VAL A 7 43.10 -41.54 -10.99
N LEU A 8 43.46 -41.64 -12.26
CA LEU A 8 43.49 -40.51 -13.18
C LEU A 8 42.09 -39.98 -13.48
N LEU A 9 41.08 -40.87 -13.60
CA LEU A 9 39.69 -40.50 -13.77
C LEU A 9 39.10 -39.82 -12.53
N CYS A 10 39.45 -40.30 -11.31
CA CYS A 10 39.07 -39.65 -10.06
C CYS A 10 39.76 -38.28 -9.89
N ALA A 11 41.00 -38.11 -10.33
CA ALA A 11 41.69 -36.83 -10.26
C ALA A 11 41.13 -35.80 -11.27
N ALA A 12 40.69 -36.25 -12.46
CA ALA A 12 40.02 -35.38 -13.44
C ALA A 12 38.63 -34.91 -13.00
N LEU A 13 37.91 -35.71 -12.20
CA LEU A 13 36.59 -35.36 -11.64
C LEU A 13 36.70 -34.38 -10.47
N ALA A 14 37.84 -34.33 -9.78
CA ALA A 14 38.05 -33.41 -8.65
C ALA A 14 38.25 -31.94 -9.07
N GLY A 15 38.54 -31.67 -10.36
CA GLY A 15 38.76 -30.32 -10.89
C GLY A 15 37.54 -29.60 -11.50
N CYS A 16 36.42 -30.33 -11.72
CA CYS A 16 35.23 -29.74 -12.32
C CYS A 16 34.34 -29.18 -11.25
N THR A 17 34.26 -27.84 -11.12
CA THR A 17 33.17 -27.19 -10.41
C THR A 17 31.89 -27.47 -11.20
N MET A 18 31.02 -28.32 -10.65
CA MET A 18 29.73 -28.60 -11.30
C MET A 18 28.84 -27.35 -11.29
N PRO A 19 28.13 -27.05 -12.40
CA PRO A 19 27.19 -25.98 -12.42
C PRO A 19 26.11 -26.22 -11.35
N ARG A 20 25.92 -25.24 -10.48
CA ARG A 20 24.92 -25.23 -9.41
C ARG A 20 23.88 -24.15 -9.70
N GLY A 21 22.63 -24.41 -9.33
CA GLY A 21 21.53 -23.44 -9.49
C GLY A 21 21.56 -22.33 -8.46
N ALA A 22 22.19 -22.55 -7.27
CA ALA A 22 22.28 -21.53 -6.23
C ALA A 22 23.60 -21.66 -5.45
N ALA A 23 24.00 -20.57 -4.78
CA ALA A 23 25.19 -20.54 -3.94
C ALA A 23 25.01 -21.32 -2.63
N LEU A 24 26.11 -21.83 -2.10
CA LEU A 24 26.15 -22.36 -0.74
C LEU A 24 26.13 -21.22 0.27
N GLN A 25 25.55 -21.45 1.44
CA GLN A 25 25.57 -20.48 2.53
C GLN A 25 27.00 -20.04 2.89
N SER A 26 27.98 -20.97 2.93
CA SER A 26 29.37 -20.68 3.20
C SER A 26 30.03 -19.75 2.16
N GLU A 27 29.64 -19.84 0.91
CA GLU A 27 30.17 -18.98 -0.16
C GLU A 27 29.70 -17.54 0.01
N ILE A 28 28.41 -17.35 0.33
CA ILE A 28 27.84 -16.02 0.56
C ILE A 28 28.40 -15.40 1.85
N MET A 29 28.60 -16.22 2.88
CA MET A 29 29.08 -15.77 4.17
C MET A 29 30.61 -15.61 4.23
N SER A 30 31.35 -16.19 3.28
CA SER A 30 32.78 -15.96 3.16
C SER A 30 33.02 -14.65 2.43
N SER A 31 33.69 -13.69 3.07
CA SER A 31 34.28 -12.56 2.36
C SER A 31 35.35 -13.10 1.42
N SER A 32 35.22 -12.93 0.12
CA SER A 32 36.27 -13.26 -0.85
C SER A 32 37.39 -12.21 -0.73
N GLY A 33 38.47 -12.57 -0.07
CA GLY A 33 39.69 -11.77 0.01
C GLY A 33 39.97 -11.13 1.37
N THR A 34 41.08 -10.42 1.42
CA THR A 34 41.64 -9.70 2.58
C THR A 34 40.85 -8.46 3.01
N GLU A 35 39.68 -8.22 2.45
CA GLU A 35 38.86 -7.06 2.76
C GLU A 35 37.93 -7.35 3.97
N THR A 36 37.76 -6.33 4.79
CA THR A 36 36.75 -6.32 5.86
C THR A 36 35.37 -6.61 5.26
N ARG A 37 34.60 -7.46 5.92
CA ARG A 37 33.21 -7.75 5.48
C ARG A 37 32.45 -6.45 5.33
N ASP A 38 31.82 -6.28 4.17
CA ASP A 38 30.99 -5.11 3.85
C ASP A 38 29.51 -5.30 4.26
N PHE A 39 29.22 -6.35 5.02
CA PHE A 39 27.90 -6.67 5.54
C PHE A 39 27.94 -7.17 7.00
N ALA A 40 26.84 -6.95 7.71
CA ALA A 40 26.59 -7.55 9.00
C ALA A 40 25.79 -8.85 8.85
N HIS A 41 26.04 -9.83 9.71
CA HIS A 41 25.28 -11.08 9.77
C HIS A 41 24.60 -11.25 11.12
N TYR A 42 23.31 -11.55 11.09
CA TYR A 42 22.51 -11.85 12.28
C TYR A 42 21.74 -13.14 12.07
N ARG A 43 21.87 -14.07 13.03
CA ARG A 43 21.00 -15.24 13.08
C ARG A 43 19.67 -14.82 13.69
N ILE A 44 18.57 -15.17 13.05
CA ILE A 44 17.23 -14.89 13.55
C ILE A 44 16.81 -15.98 14.52
N ASP A 45 16.69 -15.58 15.76
CA ASP A 45 16.17 -16.32 16.88
C ASP A 45 15.31 -15.38 17.75
N ARG A 46 14.70 -15.91 18.80
CA ARG A 46 13.83 -15.15 19.70
C ARG A 46 14.51 -13.90 20.28
N ALA A 47 15.76 -14.00 20.67
CA ALA A 47 16.52 -12.89 21.27
C ALA A 47 16.81 -11.80 20.25
N THR A 48 17.20 -12.20 19.04
CA THR A 48 17.46 -11.27 17.93
C THR A 48 16.20 -10.54 17.49
N LEU A 49 15.05 -11.21 17.38
CA LEU A 49 13.77 -10.57 17.06
C LEU A 49 13.43 -9.43 18.02
N SER A 50 13.59 -9.63 19.33
CA SER A 50 13.33 -8.59 20.32
C SER A 50 14.24 -7.36 20.14
N ARG A 51 15.49 -7.57 19.72
CA ARG A 51 16.44 -6.49 19.43
C ARG A 51 16.10 -5.77 18.14
N LEU A 52 15.69 -6.50 17.09
CA LEU A 52 15.32 -5.94 15.78
C LEU A 52 14.05 -5.08 15.84
N ALA A 53 13.16 -5.35 16.78
CA ALA A 53 11.93 -4.55 16.96
C ALA A 53 12.19 -3.04 17.22
N GLY A 54 13.38 -2.68 17.69
CA GLY A 54 13.79 -1.29 17.89
C GLY A 54 14.65 -0.70 16.75
N TRP A 55 14.86 -1.44 15.66
CA TRP A 55 15.67 -0.96 14.56
C TRP A 55 14.90 -0.03 13.64
N PRO A 56 15.61 0.91 12.96
CA PRO A 56 15.04 1.74 11.92
C PRO A 56 14.54 0.90 10.75
N GLU A 57 13.66 1.48 9.96
CA GLU A 57 13.13 0.86 8.75
C GLU A 57 14.24 0.59 7.72
N ALA A 58 14.02 -0.44 6.90
CA ALA A 58 14.87 -0.77 5.77
C ALA A 58 14.90 0.39 4.75
N LYS A 59 15.97 0.50 3.97
CA LYS A 59 16.19 1.58 2.98
C LYS A 59 15.04 1.76 1.98
N HIS A 60 14.36 0.69 1.65
CA HIS A 60 13.27 0.68 0.70
C HIS A 60 11.89 0.55 1.37
N ALA A 61 11.82 0.64 2.69
CA ALA A 61 10.54 0.80 3.36
C ALA A 61 9.89 2.08 2.81
N GLN A 62 8.62 1.98 2.43
CA GLN A 62 7.90 3.17 2.06
C GLN A 62 7.78 4.03 3.31
N THR A 63 8.19 5.29 3.22
CA THR A 63 7.82 6.27 4.24
C THR A 63 6.30 6.29 4.25
N GLU A 64 5.71 5.64 5.24
CA GLU A 64 4.27 5.70 5.43
C GLU A 64 3.93 7.15 5.73
N ASN A 65 3.32 7.82 4.76
CA ASN A 65 2.66 9.09 5.03
C ASN A 65 1.55 8.75 6.02
N LEU A 66 1.72 9.19 7.27
CA LEU A 66 0.81 8.87 8.36
C LEU A 66 -0.63 9.11 7.91
N TRP A 67 -1.48 8.10 8.09
CA TRP A 67 -2.90 8.25 7.85
C TRP A 67 -3.50 9.21 8.88
N LEU A 68 -4.49 9.97 8.45
CA LEU A 68 -5.19 10.91 9.33
C LEU A 68 -5.89 10.16 10.47
N GLN A 69 -5.73 10.65 11.68
CA GLN A 69 -6.54 10.20 12.80
C GLN A 69 -7.98 10.72 12.61
N GLY A 70 -8.95 9.83 12.75
CA GLY A 70 -10.32 10.02 12.36
C GLY A 70 -10.98 11.32 12.85
N GLY A 71 -11.85 11.82 12.03
CA GLY A 71 -12.81 12.90 12.30
C GLY A 71 -13.87 12.81 11.24
N ARG A 72 -15.08 12.40 11.61
CA ARG A 72 -16.24 12.53 10.72
C ARG A 72 -16.51 14.02 10.53
N GLY A 73 -16.68 14.46 9.29
CA GLY A 73 -17.15 15.79 8.99
C GLY A 73 -18.52 16.03 9.67
N GLY A 74 -18.81 17.29 10.02
CA GLY A 74 -20.12 17.63 10.59
C GLY A 74 -21.26 17.28 9.63
N ALA A 75 -22.41 16.94 10.15
CA ALA A 75 -23.60 16.76 9.33
C ALA A 75 -23.99 18.07 8.64
N GLY A 76 -24.43 17.97 7.39
CA GLY A 76 -24.98 19.08 6.61
C GLY A 76 -24.04 19.66 5.56
N GLN A 77 -24.65 20.11 4.47
CA GLN A 77 -23.99 20.79 3.35
C GLN A 77 -23.64 22.22 3.75
N LEU A 78 -22.49 22.72 3.30
CA LEU A 78 -22.14 24.13 3.30
C LEU A 78 -21.96 24.57 1.86
N LEU A 79 -22.57 25.71 1.52
CA LEU A 79 -22.45 26.31 0.19
C LEU A 79 -21.00 26.77 -0.07
N ALA A 80 -20.51 26.50 -1.26
CA ALA A 80 -19.20 26.91 -1.71
C ALA A 80 -19.27 27.60 -3.07
N ALA A 81 -18.24 28.36 -3.41
CA ALA A 81 -18.12 28.94 -4.74
C ALA A 81 -18.20 27.84 -5.82
N GLY A 82 -19.02 28.06 -6.83
CA GLY A 82 -19.27 27.08 -7.90
C GLY A 82 -20.44 26.14 -7.69
N ASP A 83 -21.05 26.10 -6.48
CA ASP A 83 -22.29 25.37 -6.26
C ASP A 83 -23.43 26.00 -7.07
N SER A 84 -24.39 25.20 -7.52
CA SER A 84 -25.60 25.70 -8.17
C SER A 84 -26.71 25.82 -7.13
N VAL A 85 -27.45 26.92 -7.17
CA VAL A 85 -28.57 27.20 -6.27
C VAL A 85 -29.83 27.51 -7.07
N SER A 86 -30.91 26.83 -6.75
CA SER A 86 -32.25 27.13 -7.25
C SER A 86 -33.02 27.83 -6.12
N ILE A 87 -33.59 28.99 -6.41
CA ILE A 87 -34.32 29.82 -5.44
C ILE A 87 -35.73 29.98 -5.95
N ALA A 88 -36.73 29.64 -5.12
CA ALA A 88 -38.11 29.95 -5.38
C ALA A 88 -38.64 30.91 -4.31
N VAL A 89 -39.42 31.89 -4.72
CA VAL A 89 -40.00 32.91 -3.85
C VAL A 89 -41.52 32.86 -3.96
N TRP A 90 -42.18 32.77 -2.84
CA TRP A 90 -43.65 32.88 -2.69
C TRP A 90 -44.02 34.23 -2.06
N GLU A 91 -45.04 34.86 -2.63
CA GLU A 91 -45.62 36.11 -2.13
C GLU A 91 -47.11 35.92 -1.81
N ASN A 92 -47.54 36.26 -0.60
CA ASN A 92 -48.91 36.20 -0.16
C ASN A 92 -49.49 37.61 0.13
N GLY A 93 -49.10 38.64 -0.59
CA GLY A 93 -49.54 40.02 -0.38
C GLY A 93 -50.51 40.52 -1.48
N GLU A 94 -51.25 41.58 -1.17
CA GLU A 94 -52.08 42.27 -2.18
C GLU A 94 -51.30 42.98 -3.26
N ASN A 95 -50.08 43.44 -2.94
CA ASN A 95 -49.13 44.05 -3.89
C ASN A 95 -48.01 43.05 -4.18
N LYS A 96 -48.16 42.25 -5.24
CA LYS A 96 -47.20 41.27 -5.68
C LYS A 96 -46.14 41.91 -6.58
N LEU A 97 -44.88 41.77 -6.22
CA LEU A 97 -43.73 42.30 -6.97
C LEU A 97 -43.14 41.27 -7.94
N LEU A 98 -43.11 40.01 -7.54
CA LEU A 98 -42.48 38.91 -8.30
C LEU A 98 -43.49 37.92 -8.84
N THR A 99 -44.68 37.79 -8.21
CA THR A 99 -45.67 36.76 -8.50
C THR A 99 -46.97 37.36 -9.04
N THR A 100 -47.88 36.54 -9.56
CA THR A 100 -49.21 36.90 -10.00
C THR A 100 -50.25 36.05 -9.25
N ASP A 101 -51.55 36.42 -9.36
CA ASP A 101 -52.61 35.63 -8.73
C ASP A 101 -52.75 34.23 -9.33
N ALA A 102 -52.36 34.05 -10.58
CA ALA A 102 -52.33 32.76 -11.26
C ALA A 102 -51.06 31.92 -10.96
N ALA A 103 -50.00 32.57 -10.47
CA ALA A 103 -48.74 31.93 -10.15
C ALA A 103 -48.20 32.48 -8.82
N PRO A 104 -48.58 31.91 -7.68
CA PRO A 104 -48.22 32.42 -6.33
C PRO A 104 -46.74 32.24 -5.99
N SER A 105 -45.99 31.51 -6.81
CA SER A 105 -44.52 31.33 -6.69
C SER A 105 -43.80 31.65 -7.99
N VAL A 106 -42.61 32.18 -7.87
CA VAL A 106 -41.72 32.39 -8.99
C VAL A 106 -40.40 31.62 -8.71
N GLU A 107 -40.02 30.73 -9.62
CA GLU A 107 -38.69 30.17 -9.64
C GLU A 107 -37.73 31.18 -10.27
N LEU A 108 -36.75 31.64 -9.50
CA LEU A 108 -35.61 32.34 -10.05
C LEU A 108 -34.74 31.33 -10.79
N HIS A 109 -34.16 31.77 -11.90
CA HIS A 109 -33.30 30.92 -12.69
C HIS A 109 -32.21 30.30 -11.80
N LYS A 110 -31.92 29.01 -12.03
CA LYS A 110 -30.78 28.33 -11.40
C LYS A 110 -29.54 29.18 -11.58
N THR A 111 -28.96 29.65 -10.49
CA THR A 111 -27.77 30.49 -10.46
C THR A 111 -26.62 29.78 -9.80
N ARG A 112 -25.41 30.25 -10.01
CA ARG A 112 -24.20 29.67 -9.44
C ARG A 112 -23.64 30.60 -8.39
N VAL A 113 -23.16 30.04 -7.27
CA VAL A 113 -22.42 30.78 -6.27
C VAL A 113 -21.14 31.33 -6.90
N GLY A 114 -20.99 32.65 -6.90
CA GLY A 114 -19.83 33.32 -7.50
C GLY A 114 -18.52 33.01 -6.81
N ALA A 115 -17.40 33.32 -7.45
CA ALA A 115 -16.07 33.14 -6.85
C ALA A 115 -15.88 33.98 -5.57
N ASN A 116 -16.62 35.09 -5.44
CA ASN A 116 -16.69 35.94 -4.24
C ASN A 116 -17.59 35.35 -3.13
N GLY A 117 -18.20 34.19 -3.36
CA GLY A 117 -19.08 33.52 -2.39
C GLY A 117 -20.49 34.08 -2.30
N THR A 118 -20.92 34.88 -3.29
CA THR A 118 -22.25 35.49 -3.33
C THR A 118 -23.16 34.83 -4.35
N VAL A 119 -24.47 35.05 -4.21
CA VAL A 119 -25.51 34.72 -5.18
C VAL A 119 -26.27 35.98 -5.50
N PHE A 120 -26.47 36.25 -6.81
CA PHE A 120 -27.31 37.37 -7.22
C PHE A 120 -28.81 36.99 -7.08
N VAL A 121 -29.54 37.83 -6.39
CA VAL A 121 -31.00 37.72 -6.22
C VAL A 121 -31.62 39.02 -6.71
N PRO A 122 -32.58 38.98 -7.66
CA PRO A 122 -33.26 40.19 -8.15
C PRO A 122 -33.76 41.05 -7.00
N TYR A 123 -33.76 42.36 -7.18
CA TYR A 123 -34.14 43.42 -6.26
C TYR A 123 -33.24 43.61 -5.04
N ILE A 124 -32.55 42.60 -4.51
CA ILE A 124 -31.66 42.72 -3.34
C ILE A 124 -30.19 42.58 -3.67
N GLY A 125 -29.87 42.26 -4.96
CA GLY A 125 -28.47 42.20 -5.45
C GLY A 125 -27.68 40.99 -4.92
N GLU A 126 -26.41 41.19 -4.70
CA GLU A 126 -25.45 40.16 -4.25
C GLU A 126 -25.65 39.79 -2.77
N VAL A 127 -25.92 38.52 -2.49
CA VAL A 127 -26.09 37.97 -1.14
C VAL A 127 -24.96 36.99 -0.81
N PRO A 128 -24.16 37.22 0.23
CA PRO A 128 -23.10 36.31 0.61
C PRO A 128 -23.70 35.04 1.23
N VAL A 129 -23.39 33.87 0.61
CA VAL A 129 -23.92 32.56 0.99
C VAL A 129 -22.85 31.51 1.23
N ALA A 130 -21.61 31.71 0.76
CA ALA A 130 -20.54 30.74 0.96
C ALA A 130 -20.26 30.53 2.46
N GLY A 131 -20.03 29.26 2.85
CA GLY A 131 -19.84 28.85 4.24
C GLY A 131 -21.13 28.75 5.06
N LEU A 132 -22.29 29.07 4.48
CA LEU A 132 -23.59 28.89 5.12
C LEU A 132 -24.20 27.55 4.74
N SER A 133 -25.03 26.98 5.63
CA SER A 133 -25.93 25.90 5.22
C SER A 133 -27.02 26.43 4.30
N PRO A 134 -27.65 25.60 3.46
CA PRO A 134 -28.79 26.00 2.62
C PRO A 134 -29.89 26.70 3.44
N GLN A 135 -30.17 26.22 4.64
CA GLN A 135 -31.17 26.80 5.54
C GLN A 135 -30.77 28.21 6.01
N ARG A 136 -29.50 28.43 6.37
CA ARG A 136 -29.01 29.74 6.77
C ARG A 136 -28.93 30.71 5.59
N ALA A 137 -28.57 30.22 4.41
CA ALA A 137 -28.56 31.01 3.18
C ALA A 137 -30.00 31.47 2.83
N ARG A 138 -30.98 30.55 2.92
CA ARG A 138 -32.39 30.83 2.76
C ARG A 138 -32.85 31.96 3.72
N ALA A 139 -32.59 31.79 5.01
CA ALA A 139 -33.01 32.77 6.02
C ALA A 139 -32.38 34.17 5.75
N ARG A 140 -31.12 34.21 5.29
CA ARG A 140 -30.44 35.45 4.92
C ARG A 140 -31.05 36.14 3.69
N ILE A 141 -31.51 35.35 2.73
CA ILE A 141 -32.21 35.90 1.54
C ILE A 141 -33.59 36.44 1.96
N GLU A 142 -34.35 35.71 2.78
CA GLU A 142 -35.64 36.15 3.33
C GLU A 142 -35.49 37.46 4.11
N GLU A 143 -34.51 37.56 4.99
CA GLU A 143 -34.24 38.78 5.78
C GLU A 143 -33.99 40.00 4.88
N ARG A 144 -33.27 39.84 3.76
CA ARG A 144 -33.02 40.93 2.82
C ARG A 144 -34.22 41.26 1.93
N LEU A 145 -35.11 40.30 1.67
CA LEU A 145 -36.32 40.51 0.88
C LEU A 145 -37.45 41.18 1.74
N THR A 146 -37.51 40.92 3.05
CA THR A 146 -38.54 41.40 3.96
C THR A 146 -38.83 42.90 3.85
N PRO A 147 -37.84 43.83 3.73
CA PRO A 147 -38.11 45.25 3.57
C PRO A 147 -38.84 45.61 2.27
N LEU A 148 -38.73 44.79 1.24
CA LEU A 148 -39.35 44.99 -0.07
C LEU A 148 -40.65 44.20 -0.21
N ILE A 149 -40.69 42.99 0.35
CA ILE A 149 -41.75 42.02 0.27
C ILE A 149 -41.99 41.41 1.67
N PRO A 150 -42.82 42.04 2.52
CA PRO A 150 -42.96 41.65 3.92
C PRO A 150 -43.47 40.21 4.18
N ALA A 151 -44.15 39.61 3.19
CA ALA A 151 -44.66 38.24 3.27
C ALA A 151 -43.93 37.23 2.37
N ALA A 152 -42.73 37.54 1.93
CA ALA A 152 -41.94 36.64 1.10
C ALA A 152 -41.50 35.41 1.86
N GLN A 153 -41.71 34.24 1.28
CA GLN A 153 -41.15 32.96 1.70
C GLN A 153 -40.18 32.47 0.65
N VAL A 154 -39.00 32.01 1.06
CA VAL A 154 -37.97 31.53 0.16
C VAL A 154 -37.74 30.04 0.36
N GLN A 155 -37.66 29.30 -0.72
CA GLN A 155 -37.11 27.97 -0.80
C GLN A 155 -35.76 28.06 -1.50
N LEU A 156 -34.74 27.35 -0.98
CA LEU A 156 -33.43 27.28 -1.56
C LEU A 156 -32.98 25.82 -1.64
N GLU A 157 -32.71 25.35 -2.84
CA GLU A 157 -32.12 24.06 -3.12
C GLU A 157 -30.71 24.26 -3.65
N ALA A 158 -29.77 23.44 -3.18
CA ALA A 158 -28.37 23.55 -3.56
C ALA A 158 -27.85 22.23 -4.12
N GLU A 159 -27.21 22.31 -5.24
CA GLU A 159 -26.47 21.20 -5.86
C GLU A 159 -24.96 21.44 -5.71
N PRO A 160 -24.21 20.46 -5.20
CA PRO A 160 -22.77 20.58 -5.04
C PRO A 160 -22.08 20.85 -6.37
N GLY A 161 -21.22 21.86 -6.37
CA GLY A 161 -20.29 22.15 -7.45
C GLY A 161 -18.94 21.45 -7.23
N ARG A 162 -17.97 21.83 -8.04
CA ARG A 162 -16.64 21.21 -8.02
C ARG A 162 -15.90 21.40 -6.68
N ALA A 163 -16.14 22.51 -5.99
CA ALA A 163 -15.54 22.78 -4.68
C ALA A 163 -16.13 21.89 -3.56
N ASN A 164 -17.33 21.36 -3.77
CA ASN A 164 -18.01 20.41 -2.88
C ASN A 164 -18.08 19.01 -3.49
N SER A 165 -17.07 18.60 -4.26
CA SER A 165 -16.94 17.25 -4.79
C SER A 165 -15.57 16.67 -4.45
N VAL A 166 -15.45 15.34 -4.56
CA VAL A 166 -14.21 14.58 -4.36
C VAL A 166 -13.94 13.73 -5.58
N ASP A 167 -12.66 13.56 -5.91
CA ASP A 167 -12.25 12.71 -7.02
C ASP A 167 -11.87 11.32 -6.51
N LEU A 168 -12.47 10.27 -7.07
CA LEU A 168 -12.08 8.88 -6.85
C LEU A 168 -11.34 8.37 -8.08
N ILE A 169 -10.11 7.93 -7.89
CA ILE A 169 -9.17 7.62 -8.99
C ILE A 169 -8.62 6.20 -8.82
N GLY A 170 -8.43 5.50 -9.91
CA GLY A 170 -7.66 4.26 -9.99
C GLY A 170 -8.49 3.00 -9.87
N GLY A 171 -8.06 2.06 -9.04
CA GLY A 171 -8.48 0.67 -9.00
C GLY A 171 -9.83 0.38 -8.37
N VAL A 172 -10.85 1.17 -8.68
CA VAL A 172 -12.26 0.94 -8.29
C VAL A 172 -13.11 0.62 -9.52
N ALA A 173 -14.31 0.08 -9.30
CA ALA A 173 -15.22 -0.26 -10.40
C ALA A 173 -15.63 1.00 -11.21
N HIS A 174 -15.96 2.10 -10.51
CA HIS A 174 -16.45 3.35 -11.10
C HIS A 174 -15.63 4.55 -10.62
N PRO A 175 -14.44 4.82 -11.21
CA PRO A 175 -13.70 6.04 -10.91
C PRO A 175 -14.43 7.26 -11.48
N GLY A 176 -14.31 8.41 -10.80
CA GLY A 176 -14.97 9.63 -11.25
C GLY A 176 -14.97 10.73 -10.20
N ASN A 177 -15.67 11.82 -10.52
CA ASN A 177 -15.95 12.90 -9.58
C ASN A 177 -17.27 12.64 -8.87
N TYR A 178 -17.27 12.70 -7.53
CA TYR A 178 -18.43 12.43 -6.69
C TYR A 178 -18.82 13.70 -5.94
N PRO A 179 -20.01 14.28 -6.24
CA PRO A 179 -20.55 15.40 -5.50
C PRO A 179 -20.85 15.01 -4.04
N MET A 180 -20.45 15.83 -3.10
CA MET A 180 -20.73 15.63 -1.67
C MET A 180 -22.06 16.30 -1.32
N GLN A 181 -23.10 15.50 -1.12
CA GLN A 181 -24.40 16.01 -0.69
C GLN A 181 -24.36 16.53 0.75
N ASP A 182 -23.48 15.98 1.56
CA ASP A 182 -23.20 16.41 2.92
C ASP A 182 -21.70 16.19 3.27
N ARG A 183 -21.32 16.53 4.47
CA ARG A 183 -19.95 16.39 4.97
C ARG A 183 -19.69 15.06 5.70
N SER A 184 -20.64 14.12 5.64
CA SER A 184 -20.52 12.82 6.29
C SER A 184 -19.80 11.80 5.43
N LEU A 185 -19.51 12.11 4.16
CA LEU A 185 -18.80 11.20 3.25
C LEU A 185 -17.39 10.89 3.75
N THR A 186 -17.11 9.61 3.92
CA THR A 186 -15.82 9.11 4.41
C THR A 186 -15.00 8.47 3.28
N ALA A 187 -13.75 8.13 3.55
CA ALA A 187 -12.89 7.45 2.59
C ALA A 187 -13.47 6.09 2.18
N LEU A 188 -13.91 5.26 3.14
CA LEU A 188 -14.59 3.99 2.85
C LEU A 188 -15.94 4.20 2.15
N GLY A 189 -16.69 5.22 2.55
CA GLY A 189 -17.95 5.59 1.90
C GLY A 189 -17.74 5.91 0.42
N LEU A 190 -16.70 6.67 0.09
CA LEU A 190 -16.38 7.00 -1.30
C LEU A 190 -15.93 5.76 -2.09
N VAL A 191 -15.10 4.89 -1.51
CA VAL A 191 -14.71 3.62 -2.16
C VAL A 191 -15.95 2.76 -2.44
N SER A 192 -16.90 2.71 -1.49
CA SER A 192 -18.16 1.99 -1.66
C SER A 192 -19.02 2.57 -2.78
N LEU A 193 -19.16 3.91 -2.86
CA LEU A 193 -19.86 4.59 -3.95
C LEU A 193 -19.22 4.30 -5.31
N GLY A 194 -17.89 4.14 -5.35
CA GLY A 194 -17.14 3.73 -6.53
C GLY A 194 -17.28 2.25 -6.88
N GLY A 195 -18.11 1.49 -6.19
CA GLY A 195 -18.34 0.07 -6.44
C GLY A 195 -17.28 -0.87 -5.84
N GLY A 196 -16.46 -0.35 -4.93
CA GLY A 196 -15.39 -1.11 -4.27
C GLY A 196 -14.10 -1.25 -5.10
N PRO A 197 -13.04 -1.83 -4.52
CA PRO A 197 -11.80 -2.11 -5.23
C PRO A 197 -12.03 -3.19 -6.29
N ARG A 198 -11.31 -3.12 -7.39
CA ARG A 198 -11.31 -4.20 -8.39
C ARG A 198 -10.73 -5.46 -7.80
N ALA A 199 -11.29 -6.62 -8.16
CA ALA A 199 -10.90 -7.92 -7.62
C ALA A 199 -9.45 -8.33 -7.96
N GLU A 200 -8.89 -7.77 -9.02
CA GLU A 200 -7.52 -8.07 -9.46
C GLU A 200 -6.45 -7.38 -8.61
N LEU A 201 -6.83 -6.37 -7.82
CA LEU A 201 -5.86 -5.63 -6.99
C LEU A 201 -5.40 -6.47 -5.80
N ARG A 202 -4.11 -6.67 -5.72
CA ARG A 202 -3.47 -7.29 -4.55
C ARG A 202 -3.21 -6.22 -3.48
N ASN A 203 -3.62 -6.51 -2.27
CA ASN A 203 -3.43 -5.62 -1.11
C ASN A 203 -3.76 -4.14 -1.44
N PRO A 204 -5.03 -3.79 -1.73
CA PRO A 204 -5.39 -2.45 -2.18
C PRO A 204 -4.95 -1.37 -1.20
N GLN A 205 -4.23 -0.38 -1.70
CA GLN A 205 -3.75 0.78 -0.94
C GLN A 205 -4.61 2.00 -1.26
N ILE A 206 -4.90 2.78 -0.24
CA ILE A 206 -5.65 4.03 -0.31
C ILE A 206 -4.68 5.18 -0.11
N ARG A 207 -4.65 6.11 -1.07
CA ARG A 207 -3.93 7.36 -0.98
C ARG A 207 -4.88 8.53 -1.03
N LEU A 208 -4.87 9.35 0.00
CA LEU A 208 -5.64 10.58 0.08
C LEU A 208 -4.73 11.78 -0.18
N LEU A 209 -5.08 12.57 -1.20
CA LEU A 209 -4.45 13.86 -1.46
C LEU A 209 -5.38 14.96 -0.95
N ARG A 210 -4.94 15.73 0.04
CA ARG A 210 -5.66 16.86 0.62
C ARG A 210 -4.81 18.12 0.55
N GLY A 211 -5.10 18.99 -0.39
CA GLY A 211 -4.24 20.13 -0.71
C GLY A 211 -2.85 19.64 -1.16
N SER A 212 -1.80 20.05 -0.44
CA SER A 212 -0.41 19.60 -0.67
C SER A 212 0.01 18.38 0.16
N GLN A 213 -0.88 17.88 1.02
CA GLN A 213 -0.59 16.76 1.91
C GLN A 213 -1.00 15.44 1.28
N VAL A 214 -0.22 14.40 1.56
CA VAL A 214 -0.44 13.02 1.10
C VAL A 214 -0.55 12.13 2.32
N PHE A 215 -1.56 11.27 2.34
CA PHE A 215 -1.81 10.29 3.39
C PHE A 215 -2.00 8.93 2.74
N ASP A 216 -1.34 7.91 3.29
CA ASP A 216 -1.41 6.54 2.75
C ASP A 216 -1.88 5.57 3.84
N THR A 217 -2.67 4.58 3.44
CA THR A 217 -3.04 3.43 4.28
C THR A 217 -3.48 2.28 3.40
N SER A 218 -3.56 1.08 3.94
CA SER A 218 -4.20 -0.03 3.23
C SER A 218 -5.72 -0.02 3.43
N LEU A 219 -6.45 -0.58 2.46
CA LEU A 219 -7.88 -0.79 2.63
C LEU A 219 -8.17 -1.75 3.80
N ALA A 220 -7.33 -2.77 3.98
CA ALA A 220 -7.44 -3.72 5.08
C ALA A 220 -7.35 -3.00 6.44
N ALA A 221 -6.36 -2.15 6.62
CA ALA A 221 -6.20 -1.38 7.87
C ALA A 221 -7.40 -0.46 8.17
N LEU A 222 -8.01 0.15 7.13
CA LEU A 222 -9.22 0.95 7.30
C LEU A 222 -10.44 0.10 7.70
N LEU A 223 -10.55 -1.11 7.17
CA LEU A 223 -11.65 -2.02 7.49
C LEU A 223 -11.50 -2.60 8.91
N ASP A 224 -10.27 -2.90 9.32
CA ASP A 224 -9.96 -3.44 10.64
C ASP A 224 -10.08 -2.39 11.77
N ALA A 225 -9.90 -1.10 11.43
CA ALA A 225 -9.94 0.00 12.38
C ALA A 225 -10.92 1.11 11.92
N PRO A 226 -12.26 0.92 12.06
CA PRO A 226 -13.26 1.85 11.55
C PRO A 226 -13.15 3.28 12.12
N GLN A 227 -12.53 3.47 13.27
CA GLN A 227 -12.25 4.79 13.86
C GLN A 227 -11.23 5.60 13.06
N THR A 228 -10.47 4.97 12.17
CA THR A 228 -9.52 5.63 11.28
C THR A 228 -10.13 6.04 9.94
N ASP A 229 -11.40 5.69 9.69
CA ASP A 229 -12.11 6.11 8.48
C ASP A 229 -12.40 7.61 8.54
N VAL A 230 -11.67 8.37 7.74
CA VAL A 230 -11.67 9.83 7.79
C VAL A 230 -12.77 10.44 6.92
N GLY A 231 -13.40 11.52 7.42
CA GLY A 231 -14.29 12.36 6.64
C GLY A 231 -13.55 13.10 5.51
N LEU A 232 -14.10 13.04 4.32
CA LEU A 232 -13.56 13.72 3.14
C LEU A 232 -13.99 15.20 3.13
N ARG A 233 -13.24 16.00 2.39
CA ARG A 233 -13.50 17.42 2.15
C ARG A 233 -13.56 17.69 0.66
N GLY A 234 -14.31 18.70 0.28
CA GLY A 234 -14.35 19.12 -1.11
C GLY A 234 -12.94 19.41 -1.65
N GLY A 235 -12.66 18.91 -2.84
CA GLY A 235 -11.35 18.99 -3.47
C GLY A 235 -10.37 17.86 -3.09
N ASP A 236 -10.72 16.97 -2.15
CA ASP A 236 -9.92 15.77 -1.87
C ASP A 236 -9.88 14.84 -3.08
N LYS A 237 -8.75 14.17 -3.25
CA LYS A 237 -8.60 13.11 -4.24
C LYS A 237 -8.24 11.81 -3.54
N LEU A 238 -9.06 10.79 -3.72
CA LEU A 238 -8.82 9.45 -3.20
C LEU A 238 -8.37 8.53 -4.33
N ILE A 239 -7.19 7.96 -4.18
CA ILE A 239 -6.59 7.08 -5.17
C ILE A 239 -6.55 5.67 -4.59
N VAL A 240 -7.19 4.72 -5.27
CA VAL A 240 -7.10 3.30 -4.95
C VAL A 240 -6.13 2.66 -5.93
N ARG A 241 -5.11 1.98 -5.42
CA ARG A 241 -4.06 1.36 -6.22
C ARG A 241 -3.62 0.03 -5.62
N GLU A 242 -2.97 -0.79 -6.42
CA GLU A 242 -2.29 -1.99 -5.94
C GLU A 242 -1.09 -1.62 -5.06
N ASP A 243 -0.76 -2.49 -4.11
CA ASP A 243 0.47 -2.38 -3.31
C ASP A 243 1.70 -2.54 -4.24
N PRO A 244 2.57 -1.53 -4.35
CA PRO A 244 3.74 -1.61 -5.21
C PRO A 244 4.91 -2.38 -4.56
N ARG A 245 4.78 -2.84 -3.32
CA ARG A 245 5.85 -3.56 -2.60
C ARG A 245 6.01 -4.96 -3.14
N TYR A 246 7.26 -5.40 -3.17
CA TYR A 246 7.66 -6.75 -3.57
C TYR A 246 8.93 -7.17 -2.85
N PHE A 247 9.20 -8.46 -2.84
CA PHE A 247 10.48 -9.04 -2.49
C PHE A 247 10.95 -9.97 -3.61
N LEU A 248 12.23 -10.35 -3.60
CA LEU A 248 12.82 -11.26 -4.56
C LEU A 248 13.00 -12.62 -3.92
N ALA A 249 12.64 -13.69 -4.61
CA ALA A 249 12.92 -15.06 -4.20
C ALA A 249 13.90 -15.68 -5.18
N LEU A 250 15.00 -16.22 -4.69
CA LEU A 250 16.05 -16.86 -5.50
C LEU A 250 16.58 -18.14 -4.83
N GLY A 251 17.29 -18.93 -5.63
CA GLY A 251 18.06 -20.08 -5.17
C GLY A 251 17.29 -21.38 -5.18
N ALA A 252 17.46 -22.20 -4.16
CA ALA A 252 16.81 -23.50 -4.07
C ALA A 252 15.35 -23.41 -3.57
N SER A 253 14.65 -22.32 -3.88
CA SER A 253 13.20 -22.15 -3.69
C SER A 253 12.41 -22.83 -4.82
N GLY A 254 11.10 -22.96 -4.65
CA GLY A 254 10.20 -23.50 -5.68
C GLY A 254 10.07 -22.62 -6.91
N LYS A 255 10.23 -21.29 -6.73
CA LYS A 255 10.16 -20.28 -7.77
C LYS A 255 11.24 -19.22 -7.57
N GLU A 256 11.85 -18.79 -8.68
CA GLU A 256 12.81 -17.69 -8.72
C GLU A 256 12.17 -16.51 -9.44
N GLU A 257 11.58 -15.60 -8.67
CA GLU A 257 10.79 -14.51 -9.22
C GLU A 257 10.69 -13.31 -8.28
N LEU A 258 10.18 -12.20 -8.82
CA LEU A 258 9.71 -11.06 -8.06
C LEU A 258 8.32 -11.37 -7.52
N ILE A 259 8.16 -11.36 -6.19
CA ILE A 259 6.91 -11.72 -5.51
C ILE A 259 6.30 -10.46 -4.88
N PRO A 260 5.11 -10.03 -5.33
CA PRO A 260 4.44 -8.87 -4.76
C PRO A 260 3.87 -9.19 -3.37
N PHE A 261 3.74 -8.16 -2.54
CA PHE A 261 3.05 -8.27 -1.27
C PHE A 261 1.54 -8.45 -1.50
N THR A 262 0.98 -9.47 -0.87
CA THR A 262 -0.47 -9.76 -0.94
C THR A 262 -1.23 -9.24 0.27
N LYS A 263 -0.53 -8.72 1.28
CA LYS A 263 -1.04 -8.13 2.52
C LYS A 263 -0.01 -7.16 3.11
N ASP A 264 -0.41 -6.39 4.11
CA ASP A 264 0.44 -5.33 4.68
C ASP A 264 1.74 -5.85 5.30
N ARG A 265 1.71 -7.01 5.93
CA ARG A 265 2.87 -7.65 6.53
C ARG A 265 3.02 -9.06 5.99
N VAL A 266 4.19 -9.37 5.46
CA VAL A 266 4.58 -10.70 4.99
C VAL A 266 5.74 -11.18 5.83
N THR A 267 5.58 -12.32 6.49
CA THR A 267 6.65 -12.91 7.32
C THR A 267 7.62 -13.72 6.48
N ALA A 268 8.80 -14.02 7.02
CA ALA A 268 9.80 -14.83 6.32
C ALA A 268 9.26 -16.24 5.98
N LEU A 269 8.48 -16.85 6.88
CA LEU A 269 7.86 -18.14 6.61
C LEU A 269 6.82 -18.07 5.48
N GLU A 270 6.01 -17.00 5.46
CA GLU A 270 5.06 -16.75 4.38
C GLU A 270 5.76 -16.46 3.06
N ALA A 271 6.84 -15.67 3.08
CA ALA A 271 7.62 -15.38 1.87
C ALA A 271 8.19 -16.66 1.25
N VAL A 272 8.71 -17.58 2.06
CA VAL A 272 9.14 -18.89 1.58
C VAL A 272 7.96 -19.68 0.99
N THR A 273 6.80 -19.64 1.64
CA THR A 273 5.59 -20.31 1.13
C THR A 273 5.13 -19.73 -0.20
N MET A 274 5.13 -18.39 -0.33
CA MET A 274 4.79 -17.68 -1.57
C MET A 274 5.76 -18.01 -2.70
N ALA A 275 7.05 -18.24 -2.37
CA ALA A 275 8.08 -18.69 -3.30
C ALA A 275 7.96 -20.18 -3.67
N GLY A 276 6.88 -20.86 -3.26
CA GLY A 276 6.66 -22.27 -3.56
C GLY A 276 7.41 -23.23 -2.64
N GLY A 277 7.85 -22.77 -1.47
CA GLY A 277 8.60 -23.54 -0.50
C GLY A 277 10.11 -23.60 -0.80
N ILE A 278 10.81 -24.48 -0.09
CA ILE A 278 12.20 -24.82 -0.35
C ILE A 278 12.28 -26.23 -0.98
N SER A 279 13.19 -26.43 -1.90
CA SER A 279 13.37 -27.71 -2.59
C SER A 279 13.87 -28.79 -1.64
N ASP A 280 13.12 -29.88 -1.45
CA ASP A 280 13.49 -31.00 -0.57
C ASP A 280 14.82 -31.66 -0.96
N THR A 281 15.19 -31.60 -2.23
CA THR A 281 16.37 -32.28 -2.78
C THR A 281 17.58 -31.39 -2.93
N ARG A 282 17.39 -30.07 -3.07
CA ARG A 282 18.46 -29.09 -3.35
C ARG A 282 18.70 -28.12 -2.21
N ALA A 283 17.67 -27.67 -1.52
CA ALA A 283 17.79 -26.63 -0.53
C ALA A 283 18.53 -27.07 0.74
N ASN A 284 19.22 -26.13 1.36
CA ASN A 284 19.69 -26.23 2.75
C ASN A 284 18.65 -25.59 3.67
N PRO A 285 17.85 -26.37 4.42
CA PRO A 285 16.82 -25.79 5.30
C PRO A 285 17.38 -25.00 6.49
N ARG A 286 18.69 -25.10 6.76
CA ARG A 286 19.41 -24.27 7.74
C ARG A 286 19.96 -22.98 7.13
N GLY A 287 19.87 -22.83 5.83
CA GLY A 287 20.49 -21.75 5.06
C GLY A 287 19.48 -20.85 4.36
N LEU A 288 18.34 -20.57 4.98
CA LEU A 288 17.48 -19.50 4.47
C LEU A 288 18.14 -18.16 4.83
N LEU A 289 18.46 -17.36 3.81
CA LEU A 289 19.07 -16.04 3.98
C LEU A 289 18.10 -14.96 3.51
N ILE A 290 18.03 -13.85 4.25
CA ILE A 290 17.32 -12.64 3.86
C ILE A 290 18.34 -11.52 3.80
N LEU A 291 18.54 -10.97 2.61
CA LEU A 291 19.47 -9.87 2.36
C LEU A 291 18.67 -8.57 2.32
N ARG A 292 19.04 -7.64 3.19
CA ARG A 292 18.35 -6.36 3.38
C ARG A 292 19.34 -5.20 3.38
N GLU A 293 18.96 -4.10 2.76
CA GLU A 293 19.70 -2.84 2.85
C GLU A 293 19.04 -1.87 3.82
N TYR A 294 19.87 -1.20 4.60
CA TYR A 294 19.48 -0.11 5.48
C TYR A 294 20.06 1.21 4.98
N PRO A 295 19.43 2.36 5.25
CA PRO A 295 20.04 3.65 4.94
C PRO A 295 21.25 3.89 5.85
N ALA A 296 22.24 4.65 5.37
CA ALA A 296 23.43 4.99 6.15
C ALA A 296 23.11 5.62 7.51
N SER A 297 22.00 6.36 7.59
CA SER A 297 21.49 6.96 8.83
C SER A 297 21.04 5.95 9.88
N ALA A 298 20.74 4.71 9.47
CA ALA A 298 20.34 3.62 10.37
C ALA A 298 21.53 2.90 11.00
N VAL A 299 22.73 3.03 10.42
CA VAL A 299 23.94 2.32 10.87
C VAL A 299 24.40 2.80 12.25
N ARG A 300 24.67 1.86 13.14
CA ARG A 300 25.18 2.09 14.50
C ARG A 300 26.40 1.21 14.72
N ALA A 301 27.55 1.83 14.94
CA ALA A 301 28.82 1.10 15.11
C ALA A 301 28.81 0.16 16.34
N ASP A 302 28.04 0.49 17.35
CA ASP A 302 27.85 -0.31 18.57
C ASP A 302 26.78 -1.41 18.43
N GLY A 303 26.02 -1.42 17.31
CA GLY A 303 24.91 -2.33 17.07
C GLY A 303 23.69 -2.10 17.98
N ALA A 304 23.69 -1.02 18.77
CA ALA A 304 22.58 -0.68 19.65
C ALA A 304 21.52 0.15 18.90
N GLY A 305 20.34 -0.43 18.71
CA GLY A 305 19.22 0.24 18.03
C GLY A 305 19.39 0.40 16.52
N GLY A 306 20.30 -0.36 15.88
CA GLY A 306 20.51 -0.36 14.44
C GLY A 306 21.53 -1.39 13.97
N PRO A 307 21.65 -1.66 12.65
CA PRO A 307 22.65 -2.55 12.10
C PRO A 307 24.06 -1.92 12.17
N THR A 308 25.09 -2.74 12.17
CA THR A 308 26.49 -2.28 12.13
C THR A 308 26.97 -1.93 10.70
N HIS A 309 26.24 -2.35 9.68
CA HIS A 309 26.53 -2.10 8.27
C HIS A 309 25.23 -1.79 7.51
N GLU A 310 25.34 -1.09 6.38
CA GLU A 310 24.16 -0.83 5.51
C GLU A 310 23.59 -2.11 4.92
N ARG A 311 24.45 -3.10 4.61
CA ARG A 311 24.05 -4.40 4.10
C ARG A 311 23.96 -5.39 5.24
N VAL A 312 22.86 -6.07 5.34
CA VAL A 312 22.59 -7.05 6.39
C VAL A 312 22.10 -8.35 5.82
N ILE A 313 22.70 -9.43 6.27
CA ILE A 313 22.25 -10.79 5.98
C ILE A 313 21.65 -11.37 7.26
N PHE A 314 20.38 -11.71 7.20
CA PHE A 314 19.71 -12.49 8.25
C PHE A 314 19.67 -13.96 7.85
N SER A 315 20.09 -14.85 8.75
CA SER A 315 20.00 -16.30 8.52
C SER A 315 18.97 -16.94 9.42
N ILE A 316 18.16 -17.83 8.87
CA ILE A 316 17.09 -18.55 9.57
C ILE A 316 17.31 -20.05 9.40
N ASP A 317 17.22 -20.78 10.51
CA ASP A 317 17.30 -22.24 10.57
C ASP A 317 15.88 -22.85 10.65
N LEU A 318 15.34 -23.28 9.53
CA LEU A 318 14.01 -23.88 9.47
C LEU A 318 13.95 -25.34 9.98
N THR A 319 15.07 -25.89 10.47
CA THR A 319 15.10 -27.25 11.04
C THR A 319 14.84 -27.25 12.55
N SER A 320 14.83 -26.07 13.17
CA SER A 320 14.61 -25.92 14.62
C SER A 320 13.25 -25.27 14.90
N SER A 321 12.63 -25.64 16.01
CA SER A 321 11.38 -25.01 16.46
C SER A 321 11.55 -23.50 16.67
N ASP A 322 12.65 -23.08 17.28
CA ASP A 322 12.94 -21.64 17.50
C ASP A 322 13.06 -20.89 16.18
N GLY A 323 13.75 -21.47 15.19
CA GLY A 323 13.87 -20.88 13.85
C GLY A 323 12.54 -20.79 13.11
N LEU A 324 11.66 -21.79 13.22
CA LEU A 324 10.32 -21.76 12.60
C LEU A 324 9.44 -20.70 13.26
N PHE A 325 9.37 -20.63 14.58
CA PHE A 325 8.63 -19.57 15.29
C PHE A 325 9.21 -18.19 15.01
N SER A 326 10.53 -18.08 14.91
CA SER A 326 11.20 -16.82 14.57
C SER A 326 10.91 -16.40 13.13
N ALA A 327 10.92 -17.32 12.17
CA ALA A 327 10.54 -17.05 10.77
C ALA A 327 9.10 -16.57 10.63
N GLN A 328 8.19 -17.05 11.49
CA GLN A 328 6.79 -16.61 11.51
C GLN A 328 6.62 -15.19 12.07
N ASN A 329 7.59 -14.69 12.83
CA ASN A 329 7.55 -13.37 13.45
C ASN A 329 8.57 -12.37 12.86
N PHE A 330 9.36 -12.78 11.88
CA PHE A 330 10.28 -11.89 11.15
C PHE A 330 9.62 -11.35 9.89
N ASP A 331 9.38 -10.05 9.84
CA ASP A 331 8.76 -9.39 8.69
C ASP A 331 9.76 -9.18 7.55
N ILE A 332 9.34 -9.50 6.34
CA ILE A 332 10.05 -9.17 5.11
C ILE A 332 9.84 -7.68 4.80
N ALA A 333 10.92 -6.99 4.49
CA ALA A 333 10.87 -5.62 4.02
C ALA A 333 10.74 -5.55 2.49
N PRO A 334 10.21 -4.45 1.94
CA PRO A 334 10.19 -4.23 0.50
C PRO A 334 11.60 -4.31 -0.10
N ARG A 335 11.73 -5.04 -1.22
CA ARG A 335 12.98 -5.33 -1.94
C ARG A 335 13.98 -6.23 -1.20
N ASP A 336 13.59 -6.88 -0.10
CA ASP A 336 14.41 -7.95 0.47
C ASP A 336 14.65 -9.04 -0.58
N LEU A 337 15.84 -9.64 -0.53
CA LEU A 337 16.14 -10.85 -1.27
C LEU A 337 16.04 -12.04 -0.31
N VAL A 338 15.06 -12.90 -0.54
CA VAL A 338 14.87 -14.18 0.16
C VAL A 338 15.59 -15.25 -0.64
N LEU A 339 16.69 -15.76 -0.10
CA LEU A 339 17.56 -16.70 -0.78
C LEU A 339 17.58 -18.05 -0.05
N ALA A 340 17.04 -19.07 -0.71
CA ALA A 340 17.20 -20.45 -0.27
C ALA A 340 18.55 -20.99 -0.78
N THR A 341 19.52 -21.18 0.12
CA THR A 341 20.85 -21.69 -0.28
C THR A 341 20.81 -23.17 -0.64
N GLU A 342 21.76 -23.63 -1.46
CA GLU A 342 21.89 -25.05 -1.76
C GLU A 342 22.54 -25.84 -0.63
N SER A 343 22.19 -27.11 -0.56
CA SER A 343 22.81 -28.10 0.32
C SER A 343 24.12 -28.59 -0.31
N GLY A 344 25.21 -28.60 0.47
CA GLY A 344 26.46 -29.20 0.04
C GLY A 344 26.35 -30.69 -0.32
N ALA A 345 25.33 -31.39 0.19
CA ALA A 345 25.08 -32.79 -0.13
C ALA A 345 24.58 -33.01 -1.58
N THR A 346 24.01 -31.97 -2.22
CA THR A 346 23.53 -32.04 -3.61
C THR A 346 24.66 -32.33 -4.57
N SER A 347 25.77 -31.64 -4.46
CA SER A 347 26.97 -31.85 -5.27
C SER A 347 27.52 -33.27 -5.10
N LEU A 348 27.55 -33.80 -3.87
CA LEU A 348 28.00 -35.16 -3.58
C LEU A 348 27.08 -36.20 -4.19
N ARG A 349 25.76 -36.06 -4.10
CA ARG A 349 24.79 -36.97 -4.72
C ARG A 349 24.95 -37.02 -6.24
N THR A 350 25.12 -35.88 -6.86
CA THR A 350 25.32 -35.80 -8.32
C THR A 350 26.63 -36.47 -8.75
N MET A 351 27.72 -36.26 -8.00
CA MET A 351 28.99 -36.96 -8.24
C MET A 351 28.84 -38.48 -8.10
N LEU A 352 28.21 -38.95 -7.05
CA LEU A 352 27.98 -40.38 -6.84
C LEU A 352 27.05 -40.97 -7.91
N GLY A 353 26.04 -40.23 -8.37
CA GLY A 353 25.19 -40.61 -9.48
C GLY A 353 25.97 -40.77 -10.81
N LEU A 354 26.85 -39.84 -11.11
CA LEU A 354 27.71 -39.91 -12.30
C LEU A 354 28.72 -41.10 -12.24
N ILE A 355 29.31 -41.32 -11.06
CA ILE A 355 30.18 -42.47 -10.82
C ILE A 355 29.40 -43.79 -10.98
N GLY A 356 28.21 -43.88 -10.41
CA GLY A 356 27.34 -45.05 -10.55
C GLY A 356 26.92 -45.33 -12.00
N ALA A 357 26.58 -44.27 -12.75
CA ALA A 357 26.24 -44.38 -14.17
C ALA A 357 27.49 -44.84 -15.01
N SER A 358 28.67 -44.32 -14.72
CA SER A 358 29.88 -44.69 -15.43
C SER A 358 30.32 -46.13 -15.15
N VAL A 359 30.12 -46.61 -13.92
CA VAL A 359 30.37 -48.03 -13.56
C VAL A 359 29.33 -48.95 -14.23
N GLY A 360 28.08 -48.49 -14.29
CA GLY A 360 27.01 -49.27 -14.99
C GLY A 360 27.29 -49.44 -16.48
N VAL A 361 27.71 -48.38 -17.16
CA VAL A 361 28.11 -48.42 -18.58
C VAL A 361 29.36 -49.33 -18.79
N SER A 362 30.35 -49.23 -17.90
CA SER A 362 31.57 -50.05 -17.98
C SER A 362 31.25 -51.55 -17.84
N ASN A 363 30.30 -51.92 -16.98
CA ASN A 363 29.88 -53.33 -16.81
C ASN A 363 29.01 -53.81 -17.99
N ALA A 364 28.24 -52.93 -18.63
CA ALA A 364 27.44 -53.28 -19.80
C ALA A 364 28.29 -53.45 -21.07
N VAL A 365 29.44 -52.83 -21.16
CA VAL A 365 30.38 -52.95 -22.31
C VAL A 365 31.38 -54.09 -22.12
N SER A 366 31.53 -54.65 -20.90
CA SER A 366 32.45 -55.74 -20.58
C SER A 366 31.80 -57.15 -20.53
N ASN A 367 30.49 -57.26 -20.76
CA ASN A 367 29.76 -58.48 -21.04
C ASN A 367 29.38 -58.56 -22.52
#